data_c11459f9c33bfb1c862981e416dbbf4b
#
_entry.id   c11459f9c33bfb1c862981e416dbbf4b
#
_cell.length_a   1.000
_cell.length_b   1.000
_cell.length_c   1.000
_cell.angle_alpha   90.00
_cell.angle_beta   90.00
_cell.angle_gamma   90.00
#
_symmetry.space_group_name_H-M   'P 1'
#
loop_
_entity.id
_entity.type
_entity.pdbx_description
1 polymer ?
#
loop_
_entity_poly.entity_id
_entity_poly.type
_entity_poly.pdbx_seq_one_letter_code
_entity_poly.pdbx_strand_id
1 'polypeptide(L)'
;MAVITFKNGAVATIEGTTNVFPKNLEETLYVFGERGTVKLGGTSTNNIDVWEFEDKRIEDEINKGLEEQTSNVYGNGHTLLFADVVDSIKNDRTPYVDAVAGRNALEVVLAIYKSQKIGEKVTLPLENFTTMEMYGLFD
;
A
#
# COMPACT_ATOMS: atom_id res chain seq x y z
N MET A 1 -11.73 -0.42 8.65
CA MET A 1 -12.04 -0.63 7.22
C MET A 1 -12.37 0.70 6.58
N ALA A 2 -11.91 0.93 5.35
CA ALA A 2 -12.23 2.14 4.58
C ALA A 2 -12.58 1.77 3.14
N VAL A 3 -13.37 2.63 2.48
CA VAL A 3 -13.70 2.53 1.04
C VAL A 3 -13.22 3.80 0.36
N ILE A 4 -12.50 3.66 -0.74
CA ILE A 4 -11.96 4.75 -1.53
C ILE A 4 -12.56 4.68 -2.94
N THR A 5 -13.10 5.80 -3.41
CA THR A 5 -13.57 5.95 -4.79
C THR A 5 -12.62 6.86 -5.56
N PHE A 6 -12.10 6.39 -6.66
CA PHE A 6 -11.22 7.16 -7.54
C PHE A 6 -12.01 7.96 -8.59
N LYS A 7 -11.40 9.01 -9.13
CA LYS A 7 -12.04 9.88 -10.16
C LYS A 7 -12.40 9.12 -11.45
N ASN A 8 -11.67 8.06 -11.77
CA ASN A 8 -11.93 7.18 -12.92
C ASN A 8 -13.02 6.13 -12.69
N GLY A 9 -13.65 6.13 -11.50
CA GLY A 9 -14.69 5.18 -11.12
C GLY A 9 -14.20 3.89 -10.45
N ALA A 10 -12.90 3.66 -10.37
CA ALA A 10 -12.37 2.52 -9.61
C ALA A 10 -12.70 2.67 -8.13
N VAL A 11 -12.83 1.54 -7.44
CA VAL A 11 -13.10 1.47 -6.01
C VAL A 11 -12.05 0.60 -5.35
N ALA A 12 -11.54 1.04 -4.21
CA ALA A 12 -10.68 0.22 -3.36
C ALA A 12 -11.28 0.09 -1.95
N THR A 13 -11.01 -1.04 -1.33
CA THR A 13 -11.27 -1.26 0.10
C THR A 13 -9.96 -1.46 0.83
N ILE A 14 -9.83 -0.88 2.01
CA ILE A 14 -8.69 -1.09 2.91
C ILE A 14 -9.23 -1.70 4.19
N GLU A 15 -8.68 -2.83 4.58
CA GLU A 15 -8.93 -3.46 5.86
C GLU A 15 -7.61 -3.64 6.59
N GLY A 16 -7.55 -3.25 7.86
CA GLY A 16 -6.38 -3.40 8.71
C GLY A 16 -6.80 -3.66 10.14
N THR A 17 -6.10 -4.57 10.80
CA THR A 17 -6.30 -4.89 12.21
C THR A 17 -4.98 -5.30 12.85
N THR A 18 -4.81 -4.93 14.10
CA THR A 18 -3.73 -5.44 14.97
C THR A 18 -4.23 -6.54 15.91
N ASN A 19 -5.53 -6.88 15.85
CA ASN A 19 -6.15 -7.86 16.72
C ASN A 19 -6.09 -9.26 16.12
N VAL A 20 -4.87 -9.72 15.85
CA VAL A 20 -4.59 -11.05 15.26
C VAL A 20 -3.72 -11.85 16.22
N PHE A 21 -4.18 -13.04 16.58
CA PHE A 21 -3.49 -13.96 17.48
C PHE A 21 -3.18 -15.29 16.77
N PRO A 22 -2.04 -15.94 17.03
CA PRO A 22 -0.93 -15.58 17.93
C PRO A 22 0.16 -14.71 17.28
N LYS A 23 0.06 -14.45 15.98
CA LYS A 23 1.02 -13.67 15.17
C LYS A 23 0.30 -13.05 13.99
N ASN A 24 0.95 -12.10 13.31
CA ASN A 24 0.45 -11.56 12.05
C ASN A 24 0.08 -12.68 11.07
N LEU A 25 -1.05 -12.52 10.42
CA LEU A 25 -1.58 -13.50 9.49
C LEU A 25 -0.98 -13.28 8.11
N GLU A 26 -1.27 -12.13 7.51
CA GLU A 26 -0.87 -11.80 6.15
C GLU A 26 -0.96 -10.29 5.89
N GLU A 27 -0.24 -9.85 4.85
CA GLU A 27 -0.45 -8.59 4.19
C GLU A 27 -0.77 -8.88 2.72
N THR A 28 -1.92 -8.44 2.25
CA THR A 28 -2.40 -8.79 0.91
C THR A 28 -2.83 -7.56 0.12
N LEU A 29 -2.60 -7.60 -1.19
CA LEU A 29 -3.13 -6.64 -2.14
C LEU A 29 -3.78 -7.39 -3.30
N TYR A 30 -5.06 -7.09 -3.56
CA TYR A 30 -5.78 -7.57 -4.73
C TYR A 30 -6.02 -6.42 -5.69
N VAL A 31 -5.76 -6.65 -6.97
CA VAL A 31 -6.10 -5.73 -8.04
C VAL A 31 -6.93 -6.48 -9.08
N PHE A 32 -8.17 -6.05 -9.27
CA PHE A 32 -9.10 -6.58 -10.26
C PHE A 32 -9.26 -5.53 -11.36
N GLY A 33 -8.64 -5.77 -12.51
CA GLY A 33 -8.74 -4.94 -13.69
C GLY A 33 -9.61 -5.58 -14.77
N GLU A 34 -10.04 -4.81 -15.77
CA GLU A 34 -10.83 -5.32 -16.90
C GLU A 34 -10.10 -6.41 -17.69
N ARG A 35 -8.77 -6.37 -17.72
CA ARG A 35 -7.93 -7.25 -18.54
C ARG A 35 -6.87 -8.00 -17.73
N GLY A 36 -7.04 -8.08 -16.41
CA GLY A 36 -6.11 -8.83 -15.58
C GLY A 36 -6.44 -8.79 -14.10
N THR A 37 -5.88 -9.76 -13.38
CA THR A 37 -5.99 -9.89 -11.94
C THR A 37 -4.61 -10.12 -11.35
N VAL A 38 -4.29 -9.35 -10.30
CA VAL A 38 -3.07 -9.52 -9.52
C VAL A 38 -3.44 -9.75 -8.05
N LYS A 39 -2.78 -10.71 -7.42
CA LYS A 39 -2.82 -10.90 -5.98
C LYS A 39 -1.39 -10.99 -5.46
N LEU A 40 -1.04 -10.07 -4.59
CA LEU A 40 0.13 -10.15 -3.74
C LEU A 40 -0.29 -10.69 -2.37
N GLY A 41 0.54 -11.49 -1.76
CA GLY A 41 0.26 -12.14 -0.48
C GLY A 41 1.50 -12.33 0.37
N GLY A 42 1.41 -13.20 1.37
CA GLY A 42 2.46 -13.48 2.34
C GLY A 42 2.40 -12.59 3.58
N THR A 43 3.38 -12.70 4.44
CA THR A 43 3.42 -11.96 5.72
C THR A 43 3.91 -10.51 5.58
N SER A 44 4.41 -10.12 4.41
CA SER A 44 4.92 -8.78 4.08
C SER A 44 4.76 -8.45 2.60
N THR A 45 3.63 -8.87 1.99
CA THR A 45 3.38 -8.75 0.54
C THR A 45 4.53 -9.30 -0.31
N ASN A 46 5.17 -10.35 0.16
CA ASN A 46 6.40 -10.94 -0.40
C ASN A 46 6.16 -12.08 -1.39
N ASN A 47 4.90 -12.40 -1.69
CA ASN A 47 4.50 -13.42 -2.66
C ASN A 47 3.68 -12.81 -3.78
N ILE A 48 3.86 -13.32 -5.01
CA ILE A 48 2.94 -13.09 -6.12
C ILE A 48 2.08 -14.34 -6.29
N ASP A 49 0.89 -14.34 -5.67
CA ASP A 49 -0.01 -15.49 -5.68
C ASP A 49 -0.77 -15.62 -7.01
N VAL A 50 -1.17 -14.48 -7.59
CA VAL A 50 -1.89 -14.42 -8.87
C VAL A 50 -1.28 -13.31 -9.73
N TRP A 51 -1.00 -13.64 -10.98
CA TRP A 51 -0.50 -12.72 -12.01
C TRP A 51 -1.07 -13.15 -13.36
N GLU A 52 -2.29 -12.74 -13.65
CA GLU A 52 -3.04 -13.19 -14.83
C GLU A 52 -3.52 -12.00 -15.66
N PHE A 53 -3.21 -12.00 -16.95
CA PHE A 53 -3.58 -10.97 -17.90
C PHE A 53 -4.13 -11.58 -19.19
N GLU A 54 -5.04 -10.86 -19.85
CA GLU A 54 -5.60 -11.24 -21.16
C GLU A 54 -4.48 -11.37 -22.22
N ASP A 55 -3.61 -10.34 -22.28
CA ASP A 55 -2.43 -10.37 -23.14
C ASP A 55 -1.25 -10.93 -22.34
N LYS A 56 -0.92 -12.19 -22.58
CA LYS A 56 0.21 -12.86 -21.92
C LYS A 56 1.54 -12.33 -22.46
N ARG A 57 2.45 -11.98 -21.56
CA ARG A 57 3.83 -11.57 -21.83
C ARG A 57 4.80 -12.59 -21.25
N ILE A 58 6.03 -12.60 -21.75
CA ILE A 58 7.08 -13.48 -21.19
C ILE A 58 7.33 -13.16 -19.72
N GLU A 59 7.27 -11.88 -19.36
CA GLU A 59 7.46 -11.40 -17.99
C GLU A 59 6.38 -11.91 -17.03
N ASP A 60 5.19 -12.21 -17.53
CA ASP A 60 4.08 -12.73 -16.71
C ASP A 60 4.38 -14.14 -16.19
N GLU A 61 5.05 -14.96 -16.97
CA GLU A 61 5.47 -16.31 -16.54
C GLU A 61 6.60 -16.25 -15.49
N ILE A 62 7.46 -15.21 -15.56
CA ILE A 62 8.54 -15.00 -14.59
C ILE A 62 7.97 -14.53 -13.25
N ASN A 63 6.95 -13.68 -13.28
CA ASN A 63 6.37 -13.08 -12.07
C ASN A 63 5.43 -14.04 -11.33
N LYS A 64 4.84 -15.00 -12.02
CA LYS A 64 3.91 -15.95 -11.43
C LYS A 64 4.58 -16.85 -10.40
N GLY A 65 4.07 -16.79 -9.16
CA GLY A 65 4.58 -17.63 -8.07
C GLY A 65 5.94 -17.21 -7.51
N LEU A 66 6.39 -15.99 -7.80
CA LEU A 66 7.56 -15.42 -7.12
C LEU A 66 7.28 -15.26 -5.63
N GLU A 67 8.21 -15.76 -4.83
CA GLU A 67 8.22 -15.63 -3.38
C GLU A 67 9.58 -15.13 -2.92
N GLU A 68 9.59 -14.05 -2.16
CA GLU A 68 10.80 -13.57 -1.49
C GLU A 68 10.82 -14.09 -0.05
N GLN A 69 11.90 -14.77 0.32
CA GLN A 69 12.06 -15.24 1.70
C GLN A 69 12.37 -14.07 2.62
N THR A 70 11.53 -13.91 3.64
CA THR A 70 11.66 -12.85 4.63
C THR A 70 11.69 -13.43 6.04
N SER A 71 12.49 -12.84 6.91
CA SER A 71 12.61 -13.26 8.32
C SER A 71 11.67 -12.49 9.27
N ASN A 72 11.01 -11.46 8.76
CA ASN A 72 10.16 -10.58 9.55
C ASN A 72 9.05 -9.95 8.67
N VAL A 73 8.11 -9.27 9.32
CA VAL A 73 6.94 -8.64 8.66
C VAL A 73 7.27 -7.42 7.81
N TYR A 74 8.50 -6.91 7.88
CA TYR A 74 8.90 -5.72 7.09
C TYR A 74 9.50 -6.10 5.73
N GLY A 75 9.78 -7.40 5.49
CA GLY A 75 10.41 -7.84 4.25
C GLY A 75 11.83 -7.27 4.07
N ASN A 76 12.31 -7.28 2.83
CA ASN A 76 13.63 -6.78 2.45
C ASN A 76 13.59 -5.41 1.73
N GLY A 77 12.41 -4.84 1.53
CA GLY A 77 12.20 -3.62 0.76
C GLY A 77 12.98 -2.40 1.25
N HIS A 78 13.23 -2.28 2.55
CA HIS A 78 14.00 -1.16 3.12
C HIS A 78 15.43 -1.10 2.60
N THR A 79 16.09 -2.24 2.37
CA THR A 79 17.46 -2.29 1.83
C THR A 79 17.52 -1.68 0.44
N LEU A 80 16.58 -2.03 -0.43
CA LEU A 80 16.50 -1.49 -1.80
C LEU A 80 16.12 -0.01 -1.80
N LEU A 81 15.19 0.39 -0.94
CA LEU A 81 14.79 1.78 -0.80
C LEU A 81 15.97 2.68 -0.38
N PHE A 82 16.72 2.29 0.64
CA PHE A 82 17.87 3.06 1.09
C PHE A 82 19.01 3.06 0.06
N ALA A 83 19.22 1.95 -0.65
CA ALA A 83 20.19 1.91 -1.74
C ALA A 83 19.84 2.90 -2.85
N ASP A 84 18.57 2.97 -3.24
CA ASP A 84 18.07 3.92 -4.23
C ASP A 84 18.24 5.38 -3.77
N VAL A 85 17.94 5.69 -2.51
CA VAL A 85 18.14 7.04 -1.95
C VAL A 85 19.61 7.44 -1.96
N VAL A 86 20.51 6.55 -1.54
CA VAL A 86 21.95 6.81 -1.57
C VAL A 86 22.47 7.03 -2.99
N ASP A 87 22.04 6.20 -3.93
CA ASP A 87 22.38 6.36 -5.35
C ASP A 87 21.82 7.65 -5.92
N SER A 88 20.61 8.02 -5.55
CA SER A 88 19.97 9.27 -5.99
C SER A 88 20.76 10.51 -5.54
N ILE A 89 21.24 10.52 -4.29
CA ILE A 89 22.08 11.60 -3.77
C ILE A 89 23.40 11.67 -4.53
N LYS A 90 24.03 10.53 -4.82
CA LYS A 90 25.33 10.50 -5.53
C LYS A 90 25.24 10.95 -6.97
N ASN A 91 24.11 10.71 -7.62
CA ASN A 91 23.90 10.95 -9.04
C ASN A 91 22.98 12.15 -9.34
N ASP A 92 22.63 12.94 -8.30
CA ASP A 92 21.75 14.12 -8.41
C ASP A 92 20.43 13.81 -9.16
N ARG A 93 19.79 12.70 -8.81
CA ARG A 93 18.50 12.26 -9.37
C ARG A 93 17.42 12.15 -8.31
N THR A 94 16.17 12.19 -8.73
CA THR A 94 15.03 11.90 -7.83
C THR A 94 15.00 10.40 -7.48
N PRO A 95 14.83 10.03 -6.19
CA PRO A 95 14.63 8.64 -5.80
C PRO A 95 13.29 8.10 -6.33
N TYR A 96 13.19 6.79 -6.48
CA TYR A 96 11.98 6.12 -6.96
C TYR A 96 10.77 6.40 -6.06
N VAL A 97 10.98 6.43 -4.75
CA VAL A 97 9.98 6.90 -3.77
C VAL A 97 10.48 8.18 -3.14
N ASP A 98 9.98 9.32 -3.58
CA ASP A 98 10.33 10.63 -3.07
C ASP A 98 9.40 11.09 -1.92
N ALA A 99 9.67 12.27 -1.39
CA ALA A 99 8.88 12.87 -0.31
C ALA A 99 7.42 13.15 -0.72
N VAL A 100 7.16 13.41 -2.00
CA VAL A 100 5.80 13.65 -2.51
C VAL A 100 5.02 12.33 -2.51
N ALA A 101 5.62 11.25 -2.96
CA ALA A 101 5.02 9.92 -2.91
C ALA A 101 4.69 9.51 -1.46
N GLY A 102 5.63 9.71 -0.53
CA GLY A 102 5.41 9.45 0.90
C GLY A 102 4.28 10.30 1.49
N ARG A 103 4.27 11.60 1.17
CA ARG A 103 3.18 12.50 1.58
C ARG A 103 1.82 12.04 1.07
N ASN A 104 1.73 11.65 -0.20
CA ASN A 104 0.46 11.21 -0.79
C ASN A 104 -0.08 9.94 -0.11
N ALA A 105 0.79 8.99 0.22
CA ALA A 105 0.39 7.80 0.98
C ALA A 105 -0.12 8.16 2.39
N LEU A 106 0.59 9.03 3.10
CA LEU A 106 0.17 9.51 4.41
C LEU A 106 -1.16 10.26 4.36
N GLU A 107 -1.39 11.06 3.32
CA GLU A 107 -2.63 11.81 3.13
C GLU A 107 -3.85 10.90 3.08
N VAL A 108 -3.75 9.73 2.44
CA VAL A 108 -4.83 8.73 2.41
C VAL A 108 -5.13 8.21 3.82
N VAL A 109 -4.10 7.91 4.61
CA VAL A 109 -4.27 7.46 6.00
C VAL A 109 -4.96 8.52 6.85
N LEU A 110 -4.52 9.77 6.74
CA LEU A 110 -5.14 10.90 7.46
C LEU A 110 -6.58 11.16 7.02
N ALA A 111 -6.90 10.97 5.74
CA ALA A 111 -8.27 11.09 5.24
C ALA A 111 -9.19 10.01 5.81
N ILE A 112 -8.70 8.79 6.00
CA ILE A 112 -9.43 7.71 6.69
C ILE A 112 -9.76 8.12 8.13
N TYR A 113 -8.79 8.62 8.87
CA TYR A 113 -9.01 9.11 10.24
C TYR A 113 -10.00 10.28 10.28
N LYS A 114 -9.85 11.24 9.38
CA LYS A 114 -10.80 12.39 9.31
C LYS A 114 -12.22 11.91 9.01
N SER A 115 -12.38 11.00 8.02
CA SER A 115 -13.68 10.43 7.67
C SER A 115 -14.33 9.70 8.85
N GLN A 116 -13.55 8.92 9.60
CA GLN A 116 -14.03 8.26 10.82
C GLN A 116 -14.48 9.27 11.87
N LYS A 117 -13.68 10.33 12.10
CA LYS A 117 -13.98 11.36 13.09
C LYS A 117 -15.28 12.10 12.82
N ILE A 118 -15.50 12.49 11.56
CA ILE A 118 -16.68 13.30 11.19
C ILE A 118 -17.88 12.46 10.77
N GLY A 119 -17.71 11.15 10.55
CA GLY A 119 -18.77 10.25 10.07
C GLY A 119 -19.18 10.48 8.62
N GLU A 120 -18.38 11.19 7.84
CA GLU A 120 -18.70 11.60 6.48
C GLU A 120 -17.58 11.28 5.49
N LYS A 121 -17.91 11.33 4.19
CA LYS A 121 -16.95 11.20 3.10
C LYS A 121 -15.99 12.39 3.10
N VAL A 122 -14.70 12.09 2.95
CA VAL A 122 -13.62 13.08 2.79
C VAL A 122 -13.12 13.07 1.35
N THR A 123 -12.89 14.25 0.78
CA THR A 123 -12.33 14.40 -0.56
C THR A 123 -10.85 14.77 -0.48
N LEU A 124 -10.02 14.20 -1.36
CA LEU A 124 -8.62 14.55 -1.51
C LEU A 124 -8.44 15.62 -2.62
N PRO A 125 -7.46 16.53 -2.50
CA PRO A 125 -6.46 16.62 -1.44
C PRO A 125 -7.06 17.01 -0.09
N LEU A 126 -6.43 16.50 0.99
CA LEU A 126 -6.87 16.70 2.35
C LEU A 126 -6.49 18.11 2.84
N GLU A 127 -7.48 18.87 3.28
CA GLU A 127 -7.26 20.16 3.92
C GLU A 127 -7.16 20.00 5.44
N ASN A 128 -6.11 20.60 6.02
CA ASN A 128 -5.90 20.81 7.45
C ASN A 128 -6.45 19.70 8.38
N PHE A 129 -5.68 18.61 8.52
CA PHE A 129 -5.99 17.54 9.47
C PHE A 129 -4.71 16.93 10.02
N THR A 130 -4.66 16.70 11.32
CA THR A 130 -3.54 16.03 11.99
C THR A 130 -4.06 14.90 12.87
N THR A 131 -3.21 13.92 13.17
CA THR A 131 -3.55 12.82 14.09
C THR A 131 -3.85 13.30 15.51
N MET A 132 -3.35 14.48 15.90
CA MET A 132 -3.69 15.09 17.20
C MET A 132 -5.19 15.37 17.37
N GLU A 133 -5.90 15.56 16.26
CA GLU A 133 -7.35 15.74 16.29
C GLU A 133 -8.12 14.46 16.61
N MET A 134 -7.45 13.31 16.60
CA MET A 134 -8.01 12.01 16.98
C MET A 134 -7.82 11.71 18.47
N TYR A 135 -7.13 12.57 19.22
CA TYR A 135 -6.87 12.36 20.63
C TYR A 135 -8.18 12.23 21.42
N GLY A 136 -8.27 11.20 22.27
CA GLY A 136 -9.46 10.90 23.07
C GLY A 136 -10.62 10.21 22.35
N LEU A 137 -10.50 9.88 21.05
CA LEU A 137 -11.56 9.19 20.31
C LEU A 137 -11.54 7.66 20.48
N PHE A 138 -10.49 7.12 21.05
CA PHE A 138 -10.29 5.67 21.22
C PHE A 138 -10.09 5.27 22.70
N ASP A 139 -10.34 6.19 23.63
CA ASP A 139 -10.23 5.96 25.07
C ASP A 139 -11.50 5.28 25.63
#